data_763c57c668d1e76e7aba1bd4565e937c
#
_entry.id   763c57c668d1e76e7aba1bd4565e937c
#
_cell.length_a   1.000
_cell.length_b   1.000
_cell.length_c   1.000
_cell.angle_alpha   90.00
_cell.angle_beta   90.00
_cell.angle_gamma   90.00
#
_symmetry.space_group_name_H-M   'P 1'
#
loop_
_entity.id
_entity.type
_entity.pdbx_description
1 polymer ?
#
loop_
_entity_poly.entity_id
_entity_poly.type
_entity_poly.pdbx_seq_one_letter_code
_entity_poly.pdbx_strand_id
1 'polypeptide(L)'
;MPSSFAPAATRSSALAFALALGSIVALAGCAANPVPTTEDASASPTATPAETDSPITVEELGAGDSEDDVDVEVDGPATVTFRRITLEPGAGTGLHCHYGQLIAVVEAGELTHHAPIYPDGVHVYGAGDTIVEGASYVHEGVNDGDDDVVLLVTYVTAEGKPLAETDLAHCDPVDG
;
A
#
# COMPACT_ATOMS: atom_id res chain seq x y z
N MET A 1 -0.88 51.07 -19.70
CA MET A 1 -2.03 50.46 -20.42
C MET A 1 -2.49 49.30 -19.60
N PRO A 2 -3.67 49.36 -18.96
CA PRO A 2 -4.15 48.26 -18.13
C PRO A 2 -4.95 47.28 -18.97
N SER A 3 -4.59 46.00 -18.90
CA SER A 3 -5.32 44.90 -19.52
C SER A 3 -6.38 44.37 -18.56
N SER A 4 -7.60 44.40 -19.06
CA SER A 4 -8.83 43.98 -18.41
C SER A 4 -8.96 42.46 -18.41
N PHE A 5 -9.13 41.84 -17.22
CA PHE A 5 -9.50 40.42 -17.08
C PHE A 5 -11.02 40.32 -16.91
N ALA A 6 -11.68 39.60 -17.80
CA ALA A 6 -13.07 39.22 -17.67
C ALA A 6 -13.23 37.90 -16.89
N PRO A 7 -14.29 37.76 -16.04
CA PRO A 7 -14.51 36.51 -15.29
C PRO A 7 -15.24 35.47 -16.15
N ALA A 8 -14.79 34.21 -16.05
CA ALA A 8 -15.42 33.05 -16.65
C ALA A 8 -16.65 32.61 -15.85
N ALA A 9 -17.75 32.39 -16.57
CA ALA A 9 -19.03 31.95 -16.01
C ALA A 9 -19.05 30.46 -15.69
N THR A 10 -19.40 30.13 -14.45
CA THR A 10 -19.72 28.78 -13.98
C THR A 10 -21.08 28.31 -14.51
N ARG A 11 -21.12 27.20 -15.23
CA ARG A 11 -22.35 26.49 -15.61
C ARG A 11 -22.65 25.40 -14.60
N SER A 12 -23.70 25.60 -13.79
CA SER A 12 -24.31 24.56 -12.96
C SER A 12 -25.20 23.66 -13.83
N SER A 13 -24.92 22.38 -13.88
CA SER A 13 -25.82 21.37 -14.45
C SER A 13 -26.59 20.69 -13.32
N ALA A 14 -27.89 20.94 -13.28
CA ALA A 14 -28.83 20.25 -12.42
C ALA A 14 -29.20 18.90 -13.06
N LEU A 15 -28.96 17.79 -12.35
CA LEU A 15 -29.43 16.45 -12.73
C LEU A 15 -30.76 16.19 -12.03
N ALA A 16 -31.82 16.01 -12.82
CA ALA A 16 -33.15 15.65 -12.35
C ALA A 16 -33.24 14.14 -12.10
N PHE A 17 -33.66 13.76 -10.88
CA PHE A 17 -34.03 12.39 -10.52
C PHE A 17 -35.47 12.09 -10.96
N ALA A 18 -35.66 11.09 -11.82
CA ALA A 18 -36.97 10.54 -12.16
C ALA A 18 -37.23 9.29 -11.32
N LEU A 19 -38.27 9.35 -10.47
CA LEU A 19 -38.82 8.17 -9.77
C LEU A 19 -39.72 7.42 -10.75
N ALA A 20 -39.45 6.12 -10.96
CA ALA A 20 -40.36 5.18 -11.60
C ALA A 20 -40.98 4.27 -10.53
N LEU A 21 -42.30 4.40 -10.32
CA LEU A 21 -43.12 3.44 -9.57
C LEU A 21 -43.41 2.25 -10.50
N GLY A 22 -42.99 1.07 -10.11
CA GLY A 22 -43.33 -0.20 -10.75
C GLY A 22 -44.33 -1.01 -9.92
N SER A 23 -45.49 -1.30 -10.51
CA SER A 23 -46.61 -2.00 -9.90
C SER A 23 -46.34 -3.50 -9.66
N ILE A 24 -46.79 -3.98 -8.49
CA ILE A 24 -46.77 -5.39 -8.09
C ILE A 24 -48.04 -6.05 -8.65
N VAL A 25 -47.89 -7.11 -9.47
CA VAL A 25 -48.97 -8.04 -9.85
C VAL A 25 -48.74 -9.33 -9.11
N ALA A 26 -49.63 -9.64 -8.17
CA ALA A 26 -49.69 -10.94 -7.51
C ALA A 26 -50.52 -11.93 -8.38
N LEU A 27 -49.91 -13.04 -8.79
CA LEU A 27 -50.63 -14.21 -9.33
C LEU A 27 -50.53 -15.35 -8.30
N ALA A 28 -51.65 -15.69 -7.73
CA ALA A 28 -51.85 -16.92 -6.97
C ALA A 28 -52.04 -18.08 -7.94
N GLY A 29 -51.18 -19.10 -7.87
CA GLY A 29 -51.30 -20.36 -8.61
C GLY A 29 -51.20 -21.55 -7.68
N CYS A 30 -52.21 -22.40 -7.73
CA CYS A 30 -52.48 -23.54 -6.86
C CYS A 30 -51.45 -24.68 -6.95
N ALA A 31 -51.37 -25.34 -5.81
CA ALA A 31 -50.69 -26.56 -5.47
C ALA A 31 -50.65 -27.70 -6.49
N ALA A 32 -49.50 -28.34 -6.58
CA ALA A 32 -49.35 -29.77 -6.80
C ALA A 32 -48.08 -30.23 -6.07
N ASN A 33 -48.27 -31.09 -5.04
CA ASN A 33 -47.18 -31.78 -4.39
C ASN A 33 -46.60 -32.87 -5.32
N PRO A 34 -45.31 -32.91 -5.61
CA PRO A 34 -44.67 -34.13 -6.01
C PRO A 34 -44.01 -34.83 -4.82
N VAL A 35 -44.18 -36.13 -4.80
CA VAL A 35 -43.57 -37.13 -3.92
C VAL A 35 -42.06 -36.97 -3.86
N PRO A 36 -41.42 -37.08 -2.71
CA PRO A 36 -39.95 -37.06 -2.64
C PRO A 36 -39.39 -38.39 -3.13
N THR A 37 -38.79 -38.40 -4.30
CA THR A 37 -37.84 -39.44 -4.69
C THR A 37 -36.55 -39.16 -3.94
N THR A 38 -36.23 -40.06 -3.04
CA THR A 38 -34.89 -40.15 -2.41
C THR A 38 -33.88 -40.59 -3.47
N GLU A 39 -33.23 -39.66 -4.13
CA GLU A 39 -31.94 -39.93 -4.77
C GLU A 39 -30.84 -39.72 -3.73
N ASP A 40 -30.32 -40.87 -3.36
CA ASP A 40 -29.12 -41.01 -2.55
C ASP A 40 -27.93 -40.43 -3.34
N ALA A 41 -27.73 -39.10 -3.22
CA ALA A 41 -26.52 -38.44 -3.70
C ALA A 41 -25.40 -38.77 -2.70
N SER A 42 -24.76 -39.90 -2.96
CA SER A 42 -23.45 -40.21 -2.35
C SER A 42 -22.48 -39.09 -2.69
N ALA A 43 -22.39 -38.10 -1.80
CA ALA A 43 -21.34 -37.10 -1.85
C ALA A 43 -20.01 -37.82 -1.60
N SER A 44 -19.27 -38.07 -2.68
CA SER A 44 -17.85 -38.44 -2.58
C SER A 44 -17.16 -37.40 -1.71
N PRO A 45 -16.45 -37.80 -0.66
CA PRO A 45 -15.62 -36.85 0.07
C PRO A 45 -14.60 -36.27 -0.90
N THR A 46 -14.67 -34.98 -1.13
CA THR A 46 -13.62 -34.22 -1.79
C THR A 46 -12.34 -34.48 -0.95
N ALA A 47 -11.43 -35.29 -1.48
CA ALA A 47 -10.14 -35.51 -0.86
C ALA A 47 -9.47 -34.14 -0.75
N THR A 48 -9.31 -33.64 0.48
CA THR A 48 -8.36 -32.58 0.78
C THR A 48 -7.01 -33.03 0.21
N PRO A 49 -6.33 -32.20 -0.63
CA PRO A 49 -5.00 -32.53 -1.10
C PRO A 49 -4.15 -32.86 0.14
N ALA A 50 -3.53 -34.04 0.16
CA ALA A 50 -2.56 -34.39 1.17
C ALA A 50 -1.46 -33.32 1.07
N GLU A 51 -1.23 -32.58 2.16
CA GLU A 51 -0.06 -31.73 2.30
C GLU A 51 1.15 -32.65 2.08
N THR A 52 1.81 -32.46 0.95
CA THR A 52 3.07 -33.14 0.66
C THR A 52 4.03 -32.66 1.72
N ASP A 53 4.55 -33.56 2.52
CA ASP A 53 5.56 -33.31 3.55
C ASP A 53 6.83 -32.82 2.83
N SER A 54 6.85 -31.48 2.53
CA SER A 54 7.99 -30.84 1.89
C SER A 54 9.08 -30.66 2.93
N PRO A 55 10.34 -31.04 2.63
CA PRO A 55 11.46 -30.75 3.53
C PRO A 55 11.77 -29.25 3.64
N ILE A 56 11.03 -28.39 2.91
CA ILE A 56 11.16 -26.95 2.92
C ILE A 56 9.91 -26.36 3.56
N THR A 57 10.10 -25.61 4.63
CA THR A 57 9.05 -24.76 5.24
C THR A 57 9.19 -23.35 4.71
N VAL A 58 8.10 -22.78 4.22
CA VAL A 58 8.04 -21.40 3.72
C VAL A 58 7.05 -20.63 4.59
N GLU A 59 7.49 -19.50 5.11
CA GLU A 59 6.64 -18.50 5.79
C GLU A 59 6.69 -17.21 4.97
N GLU A 60 5.53 -16.75 4.52
CA GLU A 60 5.39 -15.43 3.93
C GLU A 60 5.30 -14.39 5.06
N LEU A 61 6.26 -13.49 5.11
CA LEU A 61 6.30 -12.45 6.15
C LEU A 61 5.46 -11.22 5.79
N GLY A 62 5.23 -10.99 4.50
CA GLY A 62 4.41 -9.90 3.98
C GLY A 62 4.58 -9.79 2.47
N ALA A 63 3.60 -9.19 1.83
CA ALA A 63 3.60 -8.84 0.43
C ALA A 63 2.97 -7.47 0.26
N GLY A 64 3.42 -6.70 -0.72
CA GLY A 64 2.86 -5.39 -1.06
C GLY A 64 3.04 -5.11 -2.54
N ASP A 65 2.19 -4.24 -3.05
CA ASP A 65 2.21 -3.80 -4.43
C ASP A 65 2.92 -2.45 -4.57
N SER A 66 3.69 -2.26 -5.64
CA SER A 66 4.27 -0.97 -6.03
C SER A 66 3.60 -0.48 -7.29
N GLU A 67 3.18 0.78 -7.32
CA GLU A 67 2.63 1.42 -8.52
C GLU A 67 3.73 1.83 -9.50
N ASP A 68 4.97 2.01 -9.03
CA ASP A 68 6.12 2.43 -9.81
C ASP A 68 7.10 1.27 -10.05
N ASP A 69 8.00 1.46 -11.04
CA ASP A 69 9.10 0.55 -11.29
C ASP A 69 10.05 0.49 -10.07
N VAL A 70 10.49 -0.72 -9.73
CA VAL A 70 11.42 -0.95 -8.62
C VAL A 70 12.80 -1.27 -9.18
N ASP A 71 13.70 -0.29 -9.12
CA ASP A 71 15.10 -0.45 -9.49
C ASP A 71 15.98 -0.40 -8.24
N VAL A 72 16.82 -1.40 -8.04
CA VAL A 72 17.77 -1.47 -6.92
C VAL A 72 19.19 -1.48 -7.47
N GLU A 73 19.90 -0.39 -7.30
CA GLU A 73 21.28 -0.23 -7.73
C GLU A 73 22.16 0.29 -6.59
N VAL A 74 23.18 -0.46 -6.22
CA VAL A 74 24.18 -0.06 -5.22
C VAL A 74 25.58 -0.36 -5.75
N ASP A 75 26.41 0.65 -5.87
CA ASP A 75 27.78 0.54 -6.33
C ASP A 75 28.68 -0.18 -5.32
N GLY A 76 29.44 -1.15 -5.80
CA GLY A 76 30.47 -1.86 -5.03
C GLY A 76 29.92 -2.94 -4.09
N PRO A 77 30.71 -3.34 -3.08
CA PRO A 77 30.23 -4.27 -2.04
C PRO A 77 29.08 -3.64 -1.25
N ALA A 78 28.03 -4.43 -1.02
CA ALA A 78 26.82 -3.97 -0.33
C ALA A 78 26.48 -4.88 0.86
N THR A 79 25.79 -4.31 1.85
CA THR A 79 25.19 -5.03 2.96
C THR A 79 23.67 -5.05 2.77
N VAL A 80 23.06 -6.23 2.89
CA VAL A 80 21.60 -6.39 2.86
C VAL A 80 21.12 -6.64 4.28
N THR A 81 20.17 -5.83 4.73
CA THR A 81 19.61 -5.90 6.10
C THR A 81 18.09 -5.94 6.04
N PHE A 82 17.49 -6.89 6.76
CA PHE A 82 16.03 -7.00 6.91
C PHE A 82 15.63 -6.52 8.31
N ARG A 83 14.57 -5.71 8.39
CA ARG A 83 14.01 -5.24 9.66
C ARG A 83 12.49 -5.26 9.64
N ARG A 84 11.91 -5.48 10.82
CA ARG A 84 10.55 -5.02 11.13
C ARG A 84 10.68 -3.78 11.98
N ILE A 85 10.00 -2.71 11.58
CA ILE A 85 10.01 -1.42 12.27
C ILE A 85 8.58 -1.16 12.70
N THR A 86 8.38 -0.77 13.95
CA THR A 86 7.09 -0.31 14.47
C THR A 86 7.23 1.15 14.88
N LEU A 87 6.33 1.99 14.37
CA LEU A 87 6.18 3.37 14.80
C LEU A 87 4.87 3.48 15.58
N GLU A 88 4.97 3.81 16.87
CA GLU A 88 3.81 4.14 17.68
C GLU A 88 3.14 5.43 17.19
N PRO A 89 1.86 5.69 17.52
CA PRO A 89 1.18 6.95 17.19
C PRO A 89 2.00 8.18 17.56
N GLY A 90 2.17 9.09 16.60
CA GLY A 90 2.97 10.32 16.73
C GLY A 90 4.49 10.12 16.63
N ALA A 91 4.96 8.88 16.44
CA ALA A 91 6.39 8.63 16.21
C ALA A 91 6.79 8.89 14.76
N GLY A 92 8.07 9.23 14.53
CA GLY A 92 8.64 9.42 13.20
C GLY A 92 10.10 8.99 13.16
N THR A 93 10.61 8.74 11.96
CA THR A 93 12.00 8.36 11.72
C THR A 93 12.97 9.53 11.91
N GLY A 94 12.45 10.76 11.86
CA GLY A 94 13.23 11.97 11.70
C GLY A 94 13.84 12.10 10.30
N LEU A 95 14.29 13.31 9.97
CA LEU A 95 14.92 13.59 8.68
C LEU A 95 16.24 12.82 8.54
N HIS A 96 16.40 12.09 7.45
CA HIS A 96 17.60 11.30 7.13
C HIS A 96 17.68 11.01 5.62
N CYS A 97 18.77 10.37 5.21
CA CYS A 97 18.92 9.75 3.90
C CYS A 97 19.62 8.39 4.00
N HIS A 98 19.75 7.68 2.88
CA HIS A 98 20.37 6.35 2.82
C HIS A 98 21.61 6.33 1.92
N TYR A 99 22.58 5.45 2.21
CA TYR A 99 23.73 5.15 1.35
C TYR A 99 23.46 3.93 0.43
N GLY A 100 22.29 3.88 -0.14
CA GLY A 100 21.77 2.81 -0.98
C GLY A 100 20.27 2.90 -1.05
N GLN A 101 19.61 1.77 -1.26
CA GLN A 101 18.17 1.72 -1.41
C GLN A 101 17.49 0.97 -0.28
N LEU A 102 16.25 1.37 -0.04
CA LEU A 102 15.34 0.71 0.87
C LEU A 102 14.09 0.30 0.10
N ILE A 103 13.62 -0.92 0.36
CA ILE A 103 12.30 -1.38 -0.05
C ILE A 103 11.56 -1.79 1.20
N ALA A 104 10.38 -1.23 1.42
CA ALA A 104 9.52 -1.58 2.54
C ALA A 104 8.12 -1.95 2.06
N VAL A 105 7.47 -2.84 2.83
CA VAL A 105 6.04 -3.11 2.74
C VAL A 105 5.39 -2.62 4.02
N VAL A 106 4.30 -1.89 3.92
CA VAL A 106 3.47 -1.54 5.06
C VAL A 106 2.64 -2.77 5.45
N GLU A 107 3.01 -3.41 6.56
CA GLU A 107 2.29 -4.59 7.08
C GLU A 107 0.99 -4.17 7.80
N ALA A 108 1.02 -3.02 8.48
CA ALA A 108 -0.13 -2.46 9.21
C ALA A 108 -0.01 -0.95 9.39
N GLY A 109 -1.14 -0.30 9.58
CA GLY A 109 -1.24 1.15 9.79
C GLY A 109 -1.12 1.94 8.48
N GLU A 110 -0.84 3.24 8.64
CA GLU A 110 -0.70 4.20 7.55
C GLU A 110 0.50 5.11 7.80
N LEU A 111 1.48 5.11 6.90
CA LEU A 111 2.69 5.93 7.01
C LEU A 111 2.57 7.19 6.16
N THR A 112 2.69 8.35 6.77
CA THR A 112 2.91 9.62 6.06
C THR A 112 4.40 9.75 5.75
N HIS A 113 4.76 9.75 4.47
CA HIS A 113 6.14 9.84 4.01
C HIS A 113 6.40 11.18 3.32
N HIS A 114 7.33 11.96 3.89
CA HIS A 114 7.75 13.25 3.37
C HIS A 114 9.03 13.11 2.58
N ALA A 115 9.00 13.42 1.28
CA ALA A 115 10.17 13.34 0.41
C ALA A 115 10.04 14.28 -0.80
N PRO A 116 11.16 14.82 -1.33
CA PRO A 116 11.16 15.75 -2.47
C PRO A 116 10.76 15.07 -3.80
N ILE A 117 10.72 13.75 -3.84
CA ILE A 117 10.33 12.97 -5.02
C ILE A 117 8.83 13.06 -5.32
N TYR A 118 8.00 13.46 -4.36
CA TYR A 118 6.55 13.61 -4.56
C TYR A 118 6.19 15.03 -5.01
N PRO A 119 5.20 15.20 -5.89
CA PRO A 119 4.79 16.52 -6.40
C PRO A 119 4.43 17.52 -5.31
N ASP A 120 3.80 17.05 -4.21
CA ASP A 120 3.39 17.86 -3.05
C ASP A 120 4.31 17.67 -1.84
N GLY A 121 5.45 17.00 -2.02
CA GLY A 121 6.42 16.71 -0.95
C GLY A 121 5.97 15.63 0.05
N VAL A 122 4.82 15.01 -0.16
CA VAL A 122 4.26 14.01 0.76
C VAL A 122 3.48 12.93 0.01
N HIS A 123 3.57 11.69 0.51
CA HIS A 123 2.73 10.56 0.09
C HIS A 123 2.32 9.75 1.32
N VAL A 124 1.14 9.16 1.27
CA VAL A 124 0.61 8.32 2.35
C VAL A 124 0.52 6.88 1.86
N TYR A 125 1.16 5.96 2.60
CA TYR A 125 1.20 4.54 2.30
C TYR A 125 0.36 3.77 3.32
N GLY A 126 -0.64 3.03 2.86
CA GLY A 126 -1.47 2.15 3.67
C GLY A 126 -0.97 0.71 3.72
N ALA A 127 -1.63 -0.12 4.53
CA ALA A 127 -1.31 -1.54 4.61
C ALA A 127 -1.45 -2.24 3.25
N GLY A 128 -0.41 -2.96 2.82
CA GLY A 128 -0.28 -3.60 1.51
C GLY A 128 0.47 -2.77 0.47
N ASP A 129 0.78 -1.51 0.75
CA ASP A 129 1.57 -0.67 -0.16
C ASP A 129 3.07 -0.96 -0.01
N THR A 130 3.80 -0.73 -1.10
CA THR A 130 5.26 -0.84 -1.14
C THR A 130 5.88 0.56 -1.24
N ILE A 131 6.90 0.80 -0.41
CA ILE A 131 7.72 2.01 -0.41
C ILE A 131 9.07 1.67 -1.01
N VAL A 132 9.53 2.50 -1.96
CA VAL A 132 10.89 2.40 -2.51
C VAL A 132 11.59 3.72 -2.26
N GLU A 133 12.64 3.70 -1.43
CA GLU A 133 13.46 4.86 -1.13
C GLU A 133 14.82 4.73 -1.82
N GLY A 134 15.14 5.72 -2.64
CA GLY A 134 16.43 5.81 -3.30
C GLY A 134 17.54 6.34 -2.38
N ALA A 135 18.77 6.32 -2.89
CA ALA A 135 19.91 6.86 -2.18
C ALA A 135 19.85 8.39 -2.10
N SER A 136 20.45 8.90 -1.04
CA SER A 136 20.94 10.28 -0.87
C SER A 136 19.92 11.37 -0.61
N TYR A 137 18.68 11.35 -1.09
CA TYR A 137 17.71 12.43 -0.83
C TYR A 137 17.18 12.38 0.62
N VAL A 138 16.95 13.57 1.18
CA VAL A 138 16.42 13.73 2.55
C VAL A 138 14.94 13.41 2.58
N HIS A 139 14.52 12.57 3.52
CA HIS A 139 13.12 12.18 3.74
C HIS A 139 12.86 11.85 5.21
N GLU A 140 11.59 11.65 5.55
CA GLU A 140 11.15 11.09 6.82
C GLU A 140 9.81 10.39 6.68
N GLY A 141 9.58 9.36 7.50
CA GLY A 141 8.30 8.72 7.69
C GLY A 141 7.71 9.04 9.04
N VAL A 142 6.43 9.37 9.10
CA VAL A 142 5.72 9.74 10.33
C VAL A 142 4.43 8.92 10.46
N ASN A 143 4.13 8.47 11.67
CA ASN A 143 2.84 7.90 12.02
C ASN A 143 1.93 9.02 12.55
N ASP A 144 1.10 9.59 11.69
CA ASP A 144 0.11 10.62 12.04
C ASP A 144 -1.24 10.00 12.47
N GLY A 145 -1.36 8.67 12.46
CA GLY A 145 -2.55 7.91 12.84
C GLY A 145 -2.66 7.62 14.34
N ASP A 146 -3.69 6.86 14.70
CA ASP A 146 -3.99 6.45 16.08
C ASP A 146 -3.54 5.00 16.37
N ASP A 147 -3.19 4.21 15.35
CA ASP A 147 -2.72 2.83 15.44
C ASP A 147 -1.22 2.74 15.07
N ASP A 148 -0.54 1.68 15.49
CA ASP A 148 0.85 1.43 15.13
C ASP A 148 1.03 1.26 13.63
N VAL A 149 2.07 1.88 13.07
CA VAL A 149 2.56 1.55 11.72
C VAL A 149 3.62 0.47 11.83
N VAL A 150 3.45 -0.62 11.06
CA VAL A 150 4.42 -1.71 11.01
C VAL A 150 4.96 -1.85 9.59
N LEU A 151 6.28 -1.76 9.45
CA LEU A 151 7.00 -1.88 8.19
C LEU A 151 7.88 -3.12 8.18
N LEU A 152 7.84 -3.87 7.07
CA LEU A 152 8.84 -4.88 6.73
C LEU A 152 9.83 -4.27 5.75
N VAL A 153 11.07 -4.11 6.15
CA VAL A 153 12.04 -3.29 5.44
C VAL A 153 13.27 -4.09 5.02
N THR A 154 13.67 -3.93 3.78
CA THR A 154 14.95 -4.43 3.24
C THR A 154 15.81 -3.24 2.88
N TYR A 155 16.97 -3.12 3.53
CA TYR A 155 18.01 -2.16 3.17
C TYR A 155 19.05 -2.83 2.29
N VAL A 156 19.44 -2.18 1.20
CA VAL A 156 20.62 -2.52 0.39
C VAL A 156 21.55 -1.32 0.41
N THR A 157 22.54 -1.32 1.28
CA THR A 157 23.42 -0.18 1.51
C THR A 157 24.88 -0.49 1.16
N ALA A 158 25.65 0.53 0.81
CA ALA A 158 27.09 0.36 0.60
C ALA A 158 27.76 -0.20 1.86
N GLU A 159 28.70 -1.13 1.68
CA GLU A 159 29.37 -1.81 2.80
C GLU A 159 30.01 -0.82 3.78
N GLY A 160 29.80 -1.04 5.07
CA GLY A 160 30.35 -0.20 6.14
C GLY A 160 29.63 1.14 6.36
N LYS A 161 28.59 1.42 5.60
CA LYS A 161 27.76 2.61 5.81
C LYS A 161 26.62 2.34 6.79
N PRO A 162 26.15 3.38 7.52
CA PRO A 162 24.96 3.25 8.36
C PRO A 162 23.69 3.01 7.52
N LEU A 163 22.67 2.41 8.13
CA LEU A 163 21.37 2.20 7.47
C LEU A 163 20.64 3.53 7.22
N ALA A 164 20.85 4.53 8.09
CA ALA A 164 20.33 5.88 7.93
C ALA A 164 21.45 6.88 8.27
N GLU A 165 21.58 7.92 7.47
CA GLU A 165 22.46 9.07 7.70
C GLU A 165 21.62 10.23 8.21
N THR A 166 21.90 10.69 9.42
CA THR A 166 21.17 11.78 10.09
C THR A 166 21.90 13.12 10.07
N ASP A 167 23.18 13.14 9.69
CA ASP A 167 23.88 14.37 9.35
C ASP A 167 23.51 14.76 7.91
N LEU A 168 22.52 15.65 7.79
CA LEU A 168 21.96 16.07 6.51
C LEU A 168 22.98 16.74 5.58
N ALA A 169 24.15 17.15 6.09
CA ALA A 169 25.25 17.66 5.26
C ALA A 169 25.87 16.57 4.37
N HIS A 170 25.61 15.30 4.67
CA HIS A 170 26.05 14.14 3.88
C HIS A 170 24.97 13.65 2.89
N CYS A 171 23.78 14.21 2.94
CA CYS A 171 22.70 13.91 2.01
C CYS A 171 22.76 14.84 0.80
N ASP A 172 22.09 14.47 -0.29
CA ASP A 172 21.97 15.36 -1.45
C ASP A 172 21.18 16.62 -1.06
N PRO A 173 21.58 17.79 -1.57
CA PRO A 173 20.82 19.01 -1.33
C PRO A 173 19.42 18.86 -1.92
N VAL A 174 18.42 19.26 -1.15
CA VAL A 174 17.05 19.39 -1.64
C VAL A 174 17.02 20.59 -2.56
N ASP A 175 17.06 20.39 -3.87
CA ASP A 175 16.85 21.44 -4.86
C ASP A 175 15.40 21.92 -4.74
N GLY A 176 15.21 23.14 -4.19
CA GLY A 176 13.92 23.80 -3.98
C GLY A 176 13.36 24.49 -5.23
#